data_841b00c1baa168b38c4551103a2f10e6
#
_entry.id   841b00c1baa168b38c4551103a2f10e6
#
_cell.length_a   1.000
_cell.length_b   1.000
_cell.length_c   1.000
_cell.angle_alpha   90.00
_cell.angle_beta   90.00
_cell.angle_gamma   90.00
#
_symmetry.space_group_name_H-M   'P 1'
#
loop_
_entity.id
_entity.type
_entity.pdbx_description
1 polymer ?
#
loop_
_entity_poly.entity_id
_entity_poly.type
_entity_poly.pdbx_seq_one_letter_code
_entity_poly.pdbx_strand_id
1 'polypeptide(L)'
;TASGNIGNEPFIYTFADDFFRSDDGKGRTAQMLDIYNKYGGSSVLACKKVVREDEYEKYGIVAGKRVDNETLLVDFIDEKPGKNNAKSDLASVSGYLFEPDMIKYLIKAEKNHDPSKGEFMIQPVMQQMIEDGYKFYAKEIVNATYHDTGDVQEYHKTVFEFSLKDPLIGRGMQEFVIDYINNNQEIGAKIKEAIK
;
A
#
# COMPACT_ATOMS: atom_id res chain seq x y z
N THR A 1 8.31 -21.60 8.07
CA THR A 1 8.36 -20.32 7.34
C THR A 1 8.26 -20.56 5.83
N ALA A 2 7.80 -19.59 5.05
CA ALA A 2 7.63 -19.68 3.60
C ALA A 2 8.94 -19.81 2.81
N SER A 3 10.09 -19.52 3.42
CA SER A 3 11.40 -19.51 2.75
C SER A 3 11.75 -20.80 2.02
N GLY A 4 11.36 -21.95 2.57
CA GLY A 4 11.59 -23.26 1.92
C GLY A 4 10.76 -23.50 0.66
N ASN A 5 9.67 -22.76 0.50
CA ASN A 5 8.75 -22.89 -0.65
C ASN A 5 9.03 -21.86 -1.75
N ILE A 6 9.65 -20.73 -1.41
CA ILE A 6 9.96 -19.64 -2.36
C ILE A 6 11.14 -20.05 -3.27
N GLY A 7 12.11 -20.79 -2.75
CA GLY A 7 13.28 -21.21 -3.52
C GLY A 7 14.14 -20.03 -3.97
N ASN A 8 14.50 -20.02 -5.25
CA ASN A 8 15.31 -18.97 -5.87
C ASN A 8 14.51 -18.19 -6.93
N GLU A 9 13.21 -17.97 -6.69
CA GLU A 9 12.33 -17.26 -7.59
C GLU A 9 11.89 -15.92 -6.97
N PRO A 10 11.62 -14.89 -7.79
CA PRO A 10 10.97 -13.67 -7.33
C PRO A 10 9.61 -14.00 -6.74
N PHE A 11 9.22 -13.26 -5.72
CA PHE A 11 7.95 -13.51 -5.04
C PHE A 11 7.22 -12.23 -4.66
N ILE A 12 5.92 -12.33 -4.53
CA ILE A 12 5.09 -11.23 -4.03
C ILE A 12 4.80 -11.46 -2.55
N TYR A 13 5.13 -10.45 -1.76
CA TYR A 13 4.69 -10.33 -0.37
C TYR A 13 3.57 -9.30 -0.32
N THR A 14 2.45 -9.64 0.31
CA THR A 14 1.30 -8.75 0.44
C THR A 14 0.72 -8.84 1.84
N PHE A 15 0.24 -7.73 2.36
CA PHE A 15 -0.59 -7.71 3.55
C PHE A 15 -1.99 -8.24 3.20
N ALA A 16 -2.70 -8.74 4.21
CA ALA A 16 -4.02 -9.34 4.00
C ALA A 16 -5.17 -8.33 4.16
N ASP A 17 -4.86 -7.16 4.68
CA ASP A 17 -5.80 -6.14 5.15
C ASP A 17 -5.73 -4.82 4.37
N ASP A 18 -4.93 -4.75 3.30
CA ASP A 18 -4.91 -3.61 2.39
C ASP A 18 -4.77 -4.02 0.93
N PHE A 19 -5.38 -3.27 0.04
CA PHE A 19 -5.35 -3.59 -1.39
C PHE A 19 -5.67 -2.38 -2.28
N PHE A 20 -5.37 -2.55 -3.58
CA PHE A 20 -5.81 -1.62 -4.63
C PHE A 20 -6.93 -2.23 -5.45
N ARG A 21 -8.03 -1.51 -5.59
CA ARG A 21 -9.08 -1.80 -6.56
C ARG A 21 -8.77 -1.07 -7.86
N SER A 22 -8.50 -1.81 -8.92
CA SER A 22 -8.25 -1.22 -10.24
C SER A 22 -9.52 -0.64 -10.86
N ASP A 23 -9.40 0.51 -11.50
CA ASP A 23 -10.49 1.19 -12.20
C ASP A 23 -10.50 0.88 -13.71
N ASP A 24 -9.38 0.37 -14.26
CA ASP A 24 -9.21 0.06 -15.69
C ASP A 24 -8.92 -1.43 -15.96
N GLY A 25 -8.95 -2.27 -14.92
CA GLY A 25 -8.66 -3.70 -15.01
C GLY A 25 -7.18 -4.06 -14.89
N LYS A 26 -6.25 -3.09 -14.88
CA LYS A 26 -4.82 -3.32 -14.65
C LYS A 26 -4.48 -3.20 -13.17
N GLY A 27 -4.58 -4.31 -12.45
CA GLY A 27 -4.34 -4.36 -11.01
C GLY A 27 -2.89 -4.06 -10.60
N ARG A 28 -2.69 -3.82 -9.30
CA ARG A 28 -1.39 -3.54 -8.66
C ARG A 28 -0.28 -4.49 -9.12
N THR A 29 -0.52 -5.80 -9.05
CA THR A 29 0.48 -6.82 -9.41
C THR A 29 0.95 -6.68 -10.85
N ALA A 30 0.04 -6.42 -11.79
CA ALA A 30 0.39 -6.22 -13.19
C ALA A 30 1.26 -4.97 -13.37
N GLN A 31 0.92 -3.86 -12.70
CA GLN A 31 1.72 -2.63 -12.74
C GLN A 31 3.13 -2.82 -12.15
N MET A 32 3.26 -3.60 -11.07
CA MET A 32 4.56 -3.94 -10.48
C MET A 32 5.40 -4.83 -11.40
N LEU A 33 4.77 -5.83 -12.06
CA LEU A 33 5.45 -6.72 -13.00
C LEU A 33 5.96 -5.97 -14.23
N ASP A 34 5.25 -4.94 -14.71
CA ASP A 34 5.74 -4.10 -15.79
C ASP A 34 7.06 -3.40 -15.41
N ILE A 35 7.15 -2.87 -14.19
CA ILE A 35 8.36 -2.22 -13.68
C ILE A 35 9.47 -3.24 -13.48
N TYR A 36 9.15 -4.39 -12.90
CA TYR A 36 10.08 -5.50 -12.72
C TYR A 36 10.75 -5.89 -14.06
N ASN A 37 9.93 -6.13 -15.08
CA ASN A 37 10.41 -6.50 -16.41
C ASN A 37 11.19 -5.36 -17.09
N LYS A 38 10.70 -4.12 -16.96
CA LYS A 38 11.32 -2.93 -17.56
C LYS A 38 12.74 -2.69 -17.04
N TYR A 39 12.98 -2.96 -15.76
CA TYR A 39 14.27 -2.69 -15.11
C TYR A 39 15.09 -3.95 -14.80
N GLY A 40 14.84 -5.04 -15.51
CA GLY A 40 15.72 -6.22 -15.54
C GLY A 40 15.66 -7.09 -14.29
N GLY A 41 14.51 -7.17 -13.62
CA GLY A 41 14.34 -8.06 -12.49
C GLY A 41 14.81 -7.45 -11.16
N SER A 42 14.40 -6.24 -10.84
CA SER A 42 14.69 -5.60 -9.55
C SER A 42 13.45 -5.55 -8.67
N SER A 43 13.61 -5.58 -7.35
CA SER A 43 12.50 -5.50 -6.40
C SER A 43 11.63 -4.25 -6.61
N VAL A 44 10.31 -4.40 -6.47
CA VAL A 44 9.34 -3.33 -6.70
C VAL A 44 8.43 -3.16 -5.49
N LEU A 45 8.27 -1.93 -5.05
CA LEU A 45 7.36 -1.52 -4.00
C LEU A 45 6.09 -0.94 -4.62
N ALA A 46 4.91 -1.41 -4.22
CA ALA A 46 3.66 -0.74 -4.54
C ALA A 46 3.52 0.50 -3.66
N CYS A 47 3.17 1.62 -4.27
CA CYS A 47 3.06 2.89 -3.57
C CYS A 47 1.80 3.66 -3.94
N LYS A 48 1.36 4.50 -3.03
CA LYS A 48 0.34 5.52 -3.27
C LYS A 48 0.86 6.90 -2.91
N LYS A 49 0.29 7.95 -3.50
CA LYS A 49 0.52 9.31 -2.99
C LYS A 49 -0.14 9.51 -1.65
N VAL A 50 0.57 10.18 -0.77
CA VAL A 50 0.03 10.70 0.49
C VAL A 50 -0.93 11.85 0.17
N VAL A 51 -2.15 11.76 0.67
CA VAL A 51 -3.20 12.76 0.46
C VAL A 51 -3.45 13.55 1.75
N ARG A 52 -3.37 12.89 2.90
CA ARG A 52 -3.59 13.48 4.22
C ARG A 52 -2.31 13.47 5.05
N GLU A 53 -2.14 14.46 5.91
CA GLU A 53 -0.93 14.59 6.75
C GLU A 53 -0.75 13.43 7.74
N ASP A 54 -1.85 12.87 8.26
CA ASP A 54 -1.81 11.73 9.18
C ASP A 54 -1.25 10.45 8.54
N GLU A 55 -1.24 10.36 7.23
CA GLU A 55 -0.71 9.20 6.50
C GLU A 55 0.82 9.07 6.62
N TYR A 56 1.54 10.16 6.85
CA TYR A 56 2.99 10.13 7.11
C TYR A 56 3.35 9.45 8.45
N GLU A 57 2.40 9.33 9.35
CA GLU A 57 2.54 8.63 10.62
C GLU A 57 1.99 7.21 10.59
N LYS A 58 1.34 6.83 9.47
CA LYS A 58 0.74 5.51 9.28
C LYS A 58 1.58 4.59 8.42
N TYR A 59 2.23 5.13 7.38
CA TYR A 59 2.88 4.34 6.33
C TYR A 59 4.39 4.61 6.24
N GLY A 60 5.11 3.63 5.69
CA GLY A 60 6.48 3.82 5.28
C GLY A 60 6.57 4.76 4.07
N ILE A 61 7.49 5.72 4.12
CA ILE A 61 7.70 6.70 3.04
C ILE A 61 8.97 6.35 2.29
N VAL A 62 8.87 6.34 0.96
CA VAL A 62 9.99 6.04 0.06
C VAL A 62 10.42 7.29 -0.70
N ALA A 63 11.73 7.48 -0.83
CA ALA A 63 12.30 8.56 -1.61
C ALA A 63 13.42 8.06 -2.51
N GLY A 64 13.73 8.80 -3.58
CA GLY A 64 14.78 8.42 -4.51
C GLY A 64 14.72 9.23 -5.80
N LYS A 65 15.47 8.77 -6.78
CA LYS A 65 15.53 9.40 -8.08
C LYS A 65 14.33 8.99 -8.95
N ARG A 66 13.54 9.96 -9.42
CA ARG A 66 12.47 9.71 -10.38
C ARG A 66 13.03 9.21 -11.71
N VAL A 67 12.55 8.06 -12.18
CA VAL A 67 12.98 7.43 -13.44
C VAL A 67 11.93 7.52 -14.54
N ASP A 68 10.65 7.71 -14.15
CA ASP A 68 9.54 8.11 -15.02
C ASP A 68 8.43 8.79 -14.18
N ASN A 69 7.29 9.11 -14.79
CA ASN A 69 6.22 9.88 -14.12
C ASN A 69 5.65 9.20 -12.88
N GLU A 70 5.76 7.89 -12.77
CA GLU A 70 5.10 7.08 -11.74
C GLU A 70 6.07 6.17 -10.98
N THR A 71 7.39 6.29 -11.27
CA THR A 71 8.38 5.36 -10.73
C THR A 71 9.60 6.09 -10.19
N LEU A 72 10.03 5.70 -8.98
CA LEU A 72 11.30 6.09 -8.40
C LEU A 72 12.27 4.90 -8.36
N LEU A 73 13.57 5.15 -8.65
CA LEU A 73 14.64 4.30 -8.13
C LEU A 73 14.87 4.72 -6.67
N VAL A 74 14.61 3.80 -5.74
CA VAL A 74 14.60 4.08 -4.31
C VAL A 74 16.02 4.16 -3.77
N ASP A 75 16.32 5.18 -3.00
CA ASP A 75 17.57 5.34 -2.24
C ASP A 75 17.31 5.47 -0.73
N PHE A 76 16.05 5.66 -0.33
CA PHE A 76 15.68 5.85 1.06
C PHE A 76 14.27 5.33 1.37
N ILE A 77 14.17 4.57 2.46
CA ILE A 77 12.90 4.08 3.02
C ILE A 77 12.90 4.40 4.50
N ASP A 78 11.83 5.03 4.99
CA ASP A 78 11.65 5.33 6.40
C ASP A 78 10.24 4.93 6.86
N GLU A 79 10.16 4.28 8.00
CA GLU A 79 8.89 3.83 8.56
C GLU A 79 8.29 4.93 9.43
N LYS A 80 7.09 5.40 9.03
CA LYS A 80 6.29 6.37 9.79
C LYS A 80 7.09 7.62 10.22
N PRO A 81 7.77 8.31 9.28
CA PRO A 81 8.69 9.40 9.62
C PRO A 81 7.99 10.64 10.20
N GLY A 82 6.67 10.73 10.05
CA GLY A 82 5.93 11.96 10.24
C GLY A 82 6.18 12.97 9.12
N LYS A 83 5.26 13.92 8.95
CA LYS A 83 5.30 14.88 7.84
C LYS A 83 6.62 15.67 7.76
N ASN A 84 7.13 16.11 8.92
CA ASN A 84 8.30 16.99 8.97
C ASN A 84 9.62 16.31 8.57
N ASN A 85 9.68 14.98 8.64
CA ASN A 85 10.86 14.18 8.32
C ASN A 85 10.72 13.45 6.98
N ALA A 86 9.51 13.39 6.43
CA ALA A 86 9.25 12.71 5.18
C ALA A 86 10.01 13.35 4.01
N LYS A 87 10.72 12.55 3.24
CA LYS A 87 11.53 13.01 2.09
C LYS A 87 10.75 13.01 0.77
N SER A 88 9.53 12.51 0.76
CA SER A 88 8.62 12.51 -0.40
C SER A 88 7.16 12.41 0.05
N ASP A 89 6.26 12.41 -0.91
CA ASP A 89 4.82 12.16 -0.74
C ASP A 89 4.40 10.74 -1.20
N LEU A 90 5.36 9.81 -1.32
CA LEU A 90 5.08 8.47 -1.81
C LEU A 90 5.15 7.44 -0.67
N ALA A 91 3.98 6.91 -0.31
CA ALA A 91 3.83 5.90 0.73
C ALA A 91 3.90 4.49 0.14
N SER A 92 4.73 3.64 0.72
CA SER A 92 4.84 2.23 0.41
C SER A 92 3.73 1.46 1.13
N VAL A 93 2.83 0.83 0.38
CA VAL A 93 1.64 0.17 0.91
C VAL A 93 1.32 -1.11 0.14
N SER A 94 0.61 -2.02 0.78
CA SER A 94 -0.11 -3.15 0.18
C SER A 94 0.75 -4.25 -0.45
N GLY A 95 2.01 -4.05 -0.74
CA GLY A 95 2.78 -5.19 -1.27
C GLY A 95 4.08 -4.85 -1.94
N TYR A 96 4.88 -5.88 -2.00
CA TYR A 96 6.23 -5.87 -2.52
C TYR A 96 6.42 -7.04 -3.49
N LEU A 97 7.10 -6.79 -4.59
CA LEU A 97 7.68 -7.83 -5.42
C LEU A 97 9.17 -7.87 -5.10
N PHE A 98 9.63 -8.96 -4.56
CA PHE A 98 11.00 -9.11 -4.11
C PHE A 98 11.80 -10.09 -4.96
N GLU A 99 13.07 -9.78 -5.13
CA GLU A 99 14.08 -10.72 -5.56
C GLU A 99 14.35 -11.76 -4.45
N PRO A 100 14.75 -13.00 -4.80
CA PRO A 100 14.92 -14.09 -3.82
C PRO A 100 15.97 -13.79 -2.76
N ASP A 101 16.95 -12.93 -3.03
CA ASP A 101 17.96 -12.52 -2.04
C ASP A 101 17.36 -11.87 -0.79
N MET A 102 16.18 -11.27 -0.90
CA MET A 102 15.44 -10.72 0.24
C MET A 102 15.29 -11.74 1.37
N ILE A 103 15.09 -13.02 1.06
CA ILE A 103 14.95 -14.09 2.07
C ILE A 103 16.22 -14.21 2.92
N LYS A 104 17.39 -14.10 2.33
CA LYS A 104 18.67 -14.19 3.06
C LYS A 104 18.82 -13.03 4.05
N TYR A 105 18.44 -11.82 3.61
CA TYR A 105 18.46 -10.62 4.45
C TYR A 105 17.45 -10.71 5.59
N LEU A 106 16.23 -11.17 5.31
CA LEU A 106 15.20 -11.36 6.34
C LEU A 106 15.64 -12.38 7.40
N ILE A 107 16.22 -13.52 6.99
CA ILE A 107 16.73 -14.54 7.94
C ILE A 107 17.86 -13.98 8.80
N LYS A 108 18.77 -13.19 8.21
CA LYS A 108 19.86 -12.53 8.94
C LYS A 108 19.33 -11.50 9.93
N ALA A 109 18.39 -10.68 9.50
CA ALA A 109 17.79 -9.64 10.33
C ALA A 109 16.96 -10.23 11.48
N GLU A 110 16.16 -11.27 11.22
CA GLU A 110 15.35 -11.95 12.22
C GLU A 110 16.22 -12.57 13.34
N LYS A 111 17.34 -13.20 12.99
CA LYS A 111 18.29 -13.74 13.98
C LYS A 111 18.90 -12.70 14.90
N ASN A 112 19.00 -11.45 14.44
CA ASN A 112 19.57 -10.33 15.20
C ASN A 112 18.50 -9.44 15.83
N HIS A 113 17.22 -9.73 15.59
CA HIS A 113 16.11 -8.96 16.13
C HIS A 113 15.94 -9.26 17.62
N ASP A 114 15.83 -8.19 18.40
CA ASP A 114 15.50 -8.24 19.82
C ASP A 114 14.00 -7.91 20.00
N PRO A 115 13.15 -8.90 20.35
CA PRO A 115 11.71 -8.68 20.49
C PRO A 115 11.34 -7.65 21.57
N SER A 116 12.26 -7.36 22.52
CA SER A 116 12.02 -6.33 23.54
C SER A 116 12.05 -4.91 22.98
N LYS A 117 12.59 -4.72 21.76
CA LYS A 117 12.69 -3.41 21.07
C LYS A 117 11.51 -3.10 20.14
N GLY A 118 10.51 -3.98 20.10
CA GLY A 118 9.31 -3.80 19.28
C GLY A 118 9.15 -4.85 18.19
N GLU A 119 8.29 -4.57 17.23
CA GLU A 119 7.99 -5.46 16.11
C GLU A 119 9.15 -5.56 15.12
N PHE A 120 9.26 -6.71 14.46
CA PHE A 120 10.20 -6.90 13.35
C PHE A 120 9.71 -6.14 12.11
N MET A 121 10.47 -5.12 11.70
CA MET A 121 10.15 -4.27 10.59
C MET A 121 10.93 -4.66 9.34
N ILE A 122 10.26 -4.69 8.19
CA ILE A 122 10.89 -5.04 6.90
C ILE A 122 11.65 -3.86 6.27
N GLN A 123 11.27 -2.63 6.58
CA GLN A 123 11.83 -1.42 6.00
C GLN A 123 13.34 -1.27 6.26
N PRO A 124 13.86 -1.48 7.48
CA PRO A 124 15.31 -1.48 7.73
C PRO A 124 16.05 -2.56 6.93
N VAL A 125 15.39 -3.70 6.66
CA VAL A 125 16.00 -4.78 5.86
C VAL A 125 16.12 -4.35 4.39
N MET A 126 15.09 -3.73 3.83
CA MET A 126 15.14 -3.17 2.49
C MET A 126 16.18 -2.04 2.38
N GLN A 127 16.26 -1.16 3.38
CA GLN A 127 17.25 -0.09 3.43
C GLN A 127 18.68 -0.66 3.41
N GLN A 128 18.95 -1.70 4.20
CA GLN A 128 20.26 -2.36 4.19
C GLN A 128 20.58 -2.97 2.82
N MET A 129 19.62 -3.57 2.15
CA MET A 129 19.81 -4.11 0.80
C MET A 129 20.14 -2.99 -0.20
N ILE A 130 19.48 -1.83 -0.09
CA ILE A 130 19.78 -0.66 -0.94
C ILE A 130 21.22 -0.17 -0.71
N GLU A 131 21.65 -0.09 0.54
CA GLU A 131 23.03 0.28 0.91
C GLU A 131 24.06 -0.72 0.41
N ASP A 132 23.71 -2.00 0.34
CA ASP A 132 24.54 -3.07 -0.22
C ASP A 132 24.51 -3.12 -1.76
N GLY A 133 23.78 -2.18 -2.42
CA GLY A 133 23.76 -1.99 -3.86
C GLY A 133 22.60 -2.66 -4.61
N TYR A 134 21.66 -3.27 -3.91
CA TYR A 134 20.44 -3.79 -4.55
C TYR A 134 19.53 -2.65 -4.99
N LYS A 135 18.90 -2.82 -6.15
CA LYS A 135 17.97 -1.83 -6.68
C LYS A 135 16.53 -2.16 -6.26
N PHE A 136 15.85 -1.14 -5.79
CA PHE A 136 14.43 -1.15 -5.50
C PHE A 136 13.75 -0.06 -6.31
N TYR A 137 12.61 -0.37 -6.89
CA TYR A 137 11.77 0.61 -7.58
C TYR A 137 10.47 0.81 -6.80
N ALA A 138 10.08 2.04 -6.60
CA ALA A 138 8.78 2.40 -6.04
C ALA A 138 7.84 2.77 -7.18
N LYS A 139 6.80 1.98 -7.39
CA LYS A 139 5.78 2.20 -8.40
C LYS A 139 4.55 2.85 -7.76
N GLU A 140 4.25 4.10 -8.12
CA GLU A 140 2.94 4.69 -7.84
C GLU A 140 1.87 3.90 -8.60
N ILE A 141 0.96 3.25 -7.87
CA ILE A 141 -0.15 2.51 -8.48
C ILE A 141 -1.20 3.53 -8.92
N VAL A 142 -1.44 3.57 -10.22
CA VAL A 142 -2.35 4.53 -10.88
C VAL A 142 -3.62 3.84 -11.37
N ASN A 143 -4.66 4.62 -11.70
CA ASN A 143 -5.97 4.13 -12.11
C ASN A 143 -6.52 3.08 -11.13
N ALA A 144 -6.34 3.34 -9.84
CA ALA A 144 -6.75 2.44 -8.79
C ALA A 144 -7.03 3.20 -7.50
N THR A 145 -7.98 2.70 -6.72
CA THR A 145 -8.31 3.20 -5.38
C THR A 145 -7.65 2.30 -4.34
N TYR A 146 -6.92 2.89 -3.41
CA TYR A 146 -6.34 2.18 -2.28
C TYR A 146 -7.35 2.04 -1.14
N HIS A 147 -7.41 0.86 -0.56
CA HIS A 147 -8.28 0.49 0.56
C HIS A 147 -7.42 -0.08 1.69
N ASP A 148 -7.49 0.55 2.86
CA ASP A 148 -6.84 0.10 4.10
C ASP A 148 -7.91 -0.49 5.03
N THR A 149 -8.11 -1.81 4.97
CA THR A 149 -9.11 -2.48 5.80
C THR A 149 -8.58 -2.86 7.20
N GLY A 150 -7.32 -2.57 7.49
CA GLY A 150 -6.75 -2.63 8.83
C GLY A 150 -7.19 -1.46 9.73
N ASP A 151 -7.53 -0.32 9.14
CA ASP A 151 -8.17 0.80 9.84
C ASP A 151 -9.70 0.57 9.92
N VAL A 152 -10.26 0.62 11.13
CA VAL A 152 -11.68 0.32 11.36
C VAL A 152 -12.61 1.23 10.55
N GLN A 153 -12.30 2.52 10.46
CA GLN A 153 -13.14 3.47 9.72
C GLN A 153 -13.04 3.23 8.21
N GLU A 154 -11.83 3.00 7.69
CA GLU A 154 -11.60 2.72 6.27
C GLU A 154 -12.18 1.35 5.87
N TYR A 155 -12.17 0.36 6.77
CA TYR A 155 -12.87 -0.91 6.58
C TYR A 155 -14.36 -0.69 6.31
N HIS A 156 -15.05 0.07 7.18
CA HIS A 156 -16.48 0.34 7.00
C HIS A 156 -16.79 1.13 5.73
N LYS A 157 -15.94 2.10 5.37
CA LYS A 157 -16.06 2.82 4.09
C LYS A 157 -15.89 1.88 2.90
N THR A 158 -14.91 0.98 2.98
CA THR A 158 -14.65 -0.02 1.94
C THR A 158 -15.85 -0.95 1.75
N VAL A 159 -16.36 -1.55 2.84
CA VAL A 159 -17.55 -2.42 2.79
C VAL A 159 -18.75 -1.67 2.21
N PHE A 160 -18.96 -0.43 2.63
CA PHE A 160 -20.06 0.40 2.14
C PHE A 160 -19.93 0.70 0.65
N GLU A 161 -18.75 1.12 0.18
CA GLU A 161 -18.50 1.40 -1.23
C GLU A 161 -18.71 0.16 -2.12
N PHE A 162 -18.15 -0.98 -1.70
CA PHE A 162 -18.33 -2.23 -2.44
C PHE A 162 -19.79 -2.68 -2.45
N SER A 163 -20.51 -2.54 -1.33
CA SER A 163 -21.93 -2.88 -1.26
C SER A 163 -22.79 -2.05 -2.21
N LEU A 164 -22.48 -0.75 -2.38
CA LEU A 164 -23.22 0.12 -3.31
C LEU A 164 -22.96 -0.22 -4.79
N LYS A 165 -21.83 -0.82 -5.11
CA LYS A 165 -21.40 -1.18 -6.46
C LYS A 165 -21.62 -2.66 -6.79
N ASP A 166 -22.03 -3.46 -5.83
CA ASP A 166 -22.24 -4.89 -6.01
C ASP A 166 -23.39 -5.16 -7.00
N PRO A 167 -23.20 -6.03 -8.00
CA PRO A 167 -24.21 -6.27 -9.03
C PRO A 167 -25.49 -6.95 -8.51
N LEU A 168 -25.44 -7.62 -7.37
CA LEU A 168 -26.59 -8.33 -6.80
C LEU A 168 -27.36 -7.48 -5.79
N ILE A 169 -26.65 -6.76 -4.92
CA ILE A 169 -27.28 -6.04 -3.79
C ILE A 169 -27.20 -4.51 -3.94
N GLY A 170 -26.40 -4.00 -4.87
CA GLY A 170 -26.07 -2.58 -4.95
C GLY A 170 -27.28 -1.67 -5.09
N ARG A 171 -28.28 -2.06 -5.89
CA ARG A 171 -29.53 -1.32 -6.01
C ARG A 171 -30.27 -1.20 -4.68
N GLY A 172 -30.45 -2.31 -3.95
CA GLY A 172 -31.09 -2.31 -2.65
C GLY A 172 -30.34 -1.49 -1.62
N MET A 173 -28.98 -1.52 -1.66
CA MET A 173 -28.16 -0.69 -0.79
C MET A 173 -28.28 0.80 -1.08
N GLN A 174 -28.37 1.19 -2.35
CA GLN A 174 -28.58 2.59 -2.75
C GLN A 174 -29.97 3.09 -2.29
N GLU A 175 -31.03 2.30 -2.50
CA GLU A 175 -32.39 2.59 -2.01
C GLU A 175 -32.41 2.74 -0.49
N PHE A 176 -31.79 1.80 0.24
CA PHE A 176 -31.66 1.88 1.69
C PHE A 176 -30.98 3.17 2.18
N VAL A 177 -29.88 3.58 1.54
CA VAL A 177 -29.15 4.81 1.90
C VAL A 177 -30.02 6.05 1.69
N ILE A 178 -30.75 6.12 0.56
CA ILE A 178 -31.67 7.22 0.27
C ILE A 178 -32.77 7.30 1.33
N ASP A 179 -33.39 6.17 1.64
CA ASP A 179 -34.46 6.09 2.66
C ASP A 179 -33.92 6.43 4.05
N TYR A 180 -32.73 5.95 4.39
CA TYR A 180 -32.09 6.25 5.67
C TYR A 180 -31.81 7.75 5.85
N ILE A 181 -31.29 8.42 4.83
CA ILE A 181 -31.03 9.87 4.84
C ILE A 181 -32.34 10.65 4.95
N ASN A 182 -33.39 10.25 4.23
CA ASN A 182 -34.68 10.92 4.23
C ASN A 182 -35.42 10.78 5.56
N ASN A 183 -35.34 9.61 6.20
CA ASN A 183 -36.00 9.31 7.46
C ASN A 183 -35.21 9.80 8.70
N ASN A 184 -33.94 10.14 8.57
CA ASN A 184 -33.08 10.65 9.65
C ASN A 184 -32.71 12.11 9.38
N GLN A 185 -33.61 13.04 9.71
CA GLN A 185 -33.49 14.47 9.37
C GLN A 185 -32.18 15.10 9.85
N GLU A 186 -31.69 14.78 11.05
CA GLU A 186 -30.43 15.30 11.57
C GLU A 186 -29.22 14.88 10.72
N ILE A 187 -29.14 13.59 10.38
CA ILE A 187 -28.05 13.05 9.54
C ILE A 187 -28.16 13.60 8.12
N GLY A 188 -29.39 13.66 7.57
CA GLY A 188 -29.64 14.21 6.25
C GLY A 188 -29.26 15.68 6.14
N ALA A 189 -29.50 16.49 7.18
CA ALA A 189 -29.12 17.90 7.24
C ALA A 189 -27.58 18.05 7.27
N LYS A 190 -26.87 17.28 8.12
CA LYS A 190 -25.40 17.28 8.19
C LYS A 190 -24.74 16.89 6.87
N ILE A 191 -25.28 15.86 6.18
CA ILE A 191 -24.76 15.44 4.87
C ILE A 191 -24.97 16.56 3.83
N LYS A 192 -26.17 17.15 3.78
CA LYS A 192 -26.46 18.26 2.83
C LYS A 192 -25.61 19.50 3.09
N GLU A 193 -25.24 19.77 4.33
CA GLU A 193 -24.33 20.86 4.69
C GLU A 193 -22.89 20.59 4.25
N ALA A 194 -22.42 19.37 4.42
CA ALA A 194 -21.06 18.93 4.06
C ALA A 194 -20.80 18.89 2.54
N ILE A 195 -21.86 18.82 1.71
CA ILE A 195 -21.76 18.75 0.24
C ILE A 195 -21.79 20.15 -0.41
N LYS A 196 -22.15 21.20 0.33
CA LYS A 196 -22.15 22.60 -0.14
C LYS A 196 -20.76 23.21 -0.10
#